data_c84667bfac822767fe716e19cf4a0219
#
_entry.id   c84667bfac822767fe716e19cf4a0219
#
_cell.length_a   1.000
_cell.length_b   1.000
_cell.length_c   1.000
_cell.angle_alpha   90.00
_cell.angle_beta   90.00
_cell.angle_gamma   90.00
#
_symmetry.space_group_name_H-M   'P 1'
#
loop_
_entity.id
_entity.type
_entity.pdbx_description
1 polymer ?
#
loop_
_entity_poly.entity_id
_entity_poly.type
_entity_poly.pdbx_seq_one_letter_code
_entity_poly.pdbx_strand_id
1 'polypeptide(L)'
;MRSINLFFVLFVLSVSCFAQETVNNAISPAKGAKHIFRYTNPITRDATISMRDHCIIKVGEKWYCTGTSNPVWTGPNPGVRLLVSDDLIHWKQQSWIIDAAKLPADCPYNGRFWAPEIHFIKNKYYLTVNSGKVTKEDPKGMNTHSVWLFVADKVTGPYKLVNGPLTPQYNNDATLFEDEDGQTYLYCSGNGLFQAKIDLTTGKLTTPIQKFLDKXQPGXPEWMIGGIEGPFVVKKEGTYFMFFSTWTRGYEVGLLKSKSPLGPWELASPNPIFGTRKKGYRPELAAEGGYAHLQFQDTQDPYCETGHNALFTGPDGKLWTSCHYMMFEKRPYPYSQTFEPWEPIPQMGIEPVTYKNGMFYINGPTWTEQMVEY
;
A
#
# COMPACT_ATOMS: atom_id res chain seq x y z
N MET A 1 -11.54 -69.96 11.08
CA MET A 1 -11.97 -68.53 10.91
C MET A 1 -10.78 -67.62 11.24
N ARG A 2 -10.16 -67.05 10.21
CA ARG A 2 -9.04 -66.15 10.40
C ARG A 2 -9.56 -64.69 10.22
N SER A 3 -9.44 -63.90 11.29
CA SER A 3 -9.84 -62.52 11.28
C SER A 3 -8.75 -61.72 10.58
N ILE A 4 -9.13 -60.96 9.54
CA ILE A 4 -8.26 -60.05 8.84
C ILE A 4 -8.47 -58.68 9.49
N ASN A 5 -7.44 -58.18 10.18
CA ASN A 5 -7.43 -56.83 10.68
C ASN A 5 -6.99 -55.89 9.58
N LEU A 6 -7.90 -55.04 9.14
CA LEU A 6 -7.62 -54.00 8.16
C LEU A 6 -7.09 -52.75 8.90
N PHE A 7 -5.80 -52.46 8.73
CA PHE A 7 -5.22 -51.22 9.25
C PHE A 7 -5.50 -50.11 8.26
N PHE A 8 -6.33 -49.16 8.68
CA PHE A 8 -6.48 -47.89 7.95
C PHE A 8 -5.31 -46.97 8.35
N VAL A 9 -4.43 -46.71 7.42
CA VAL A 9 -3.40 -45.71 7.60
C VAL A 9 -4.01 -44.37 7.13
N LEU A 10 -4.31 -43.49 8.07
CA LEU A 10 -4.71 -42.14 7.76
C LEU A 10 -3.47 -41.34 7.33
N PHE A 11 -3.38 -41.04 6.07
CA PHE A 11 -2.39 -40.07 5.57
C PHE A 11 -2.94 -38.70 5.89
N VAL A 12 -2.40 -38.05 6.91
CA VAL A 12 -2.65 -36.64 7.17
C VAL A 12 -1.71 -35.86 6.22
N LEU A 13 -2.28 -35.40 5.12
CA LEU A 13 -1.58 -34.44 4.25
C LEU A 13 -1.56 -33.10 5.00
N SER A 14 -0.42 -32.78 5.57
CA SER A 14 -0.20 -31.43 6.08
C SER A 14 -0.06 -30.50 4.88
N VAL A 15 -1.12 -29.79 4.57
CA VAL A 15 -1.06 -28.71 3.60
C VAL A 15 -0.40 -27.54 4.32
N SER A 16 0.89 -27.35 4.08
CA SER A 16 1.59 -26.17 4.55
C SER A 16 1.05 -24.99 3.74
N CYS A 17 0.18 -24.23 4.37
CA CYS A 17 -0.33 -23.00 3.77
C CYS A 17 0.75 -21.94 3.92
N PHE A 18 1.52 -21.70 2.86
CA PHE A 18 2.43 -20.58 2.82
C PHE A 18 1.61 -19.32 2.62
N ALA A 19 1.48 -18.54 3.67
CA ALA A 19 0.92 -17.20 3.56
C ALA A 19 1.79 -16.39 2.59
N GLN A 20 1.20 -16.01 1.49
CA GLN A 20 1.78 -15.12 0.48
C GLN A 20 2.82 -15.75 -0.49
N GLU A 21 2.78 -17.08 -0.66
CA GLU A 21 3.31 -17.66 -1.88
C GLU A 21 2.20 -18.48 -2.53
N THR A 22 1.35 -17.83 -3.30
CA THR A 22 0.57 -18.58 -4.27
C THR A 22 1.56 -19.09 -5.32
N VAL A 23 2.02 -20.31 -5.11
CA VAL A 23 2.76 -21.00 -6.17
C VAL A 23 1.75 -21.32 -7.25
N ASN A 24 1.57 -20.40 -8.16
CA ASN A 24 0.92 -20.73 -9.40
C ASN A 24 1.91 -21.64 -10.16
N ASN A 25 1.43 -22.80 -10.56
CA ASN A 25 2.11 -23.62 -11.53
C ASN A 25 2.16 -22.87 -12.87
N ALA A 26 3.00 -21.84 -12.92
CA ALA A 26 3.37 -21.27 -14.19
C ALA A 26 4.06 -22.38 -14.98
N ILE A 27 3.63 -22.63 -16.19
CA ILE A 27 4.31 -23.53 -17.11
C ILE A 27 5.76 -23.04 -17.14
N SER A 28 6.66 -23.84 -16.59
CA SER A 28 8.08 -23.48 -16.59
C SER A 28 8.52 -23.25 -18.04
N PRO A 29 9.07 -22.08 -18.34
CA PRO A 29 9.62 -21.87 -19.69
C PRO A 29 10.67 -22.94 -19.97
N ALA A 30 10.84 -23.27 -21.24
CA ALA A 30 11.84 -24.25 -21.67
C ALA A 30 13.19 -23.89 -21.05
N LYS A 31 13.86 -24.87 -20.44
CA LYS A 31 15.17 -24.68 -19.82
C LYS A 31 16.11 -23.95 -20.79
N GLY A 32 16.48 -22.73 -20.44
CA GLY A 32 17.49 -21.96 -21.17
C GLY A 32 17.00 -20.71 -21.90
N ALA A 33 15.68 -20.45 -21.95
CA ALA A 33 15.20 -19.20 -22.52
C ALA A 33 15.28 -18.09 -21.47
N LYS A 34 16.08 -17.07 -21.74
CA LYS A 34 16.15 -15.88 -20.87
C LYS A 34 14.98 -14.97 -21.20
N HIS A 35 14.23 -14.60 -20.20
CA HIS A 35 13.17 -13.61 -20.31
C HIS A 35 13.72 -12.26 -19.91
N ILE A 36 13.36 -11.23 -20.65
CA ILE A 36 13.78 -9.86 -20.38
C ILE A 36 12.52 -9.01 -20.22
N PHE A 37 12.38 -8.42 -19.04
CA PHE A 37 11.32 -7.45 -18.76
C PHE A 37 11.92 -6.05 -18.78
N ARG A 38 11.36 -5.18 -19.62
CA ARG A 38 11.80 -3.78 -19.73
C ARG A 38 10.70 -2.86 -19.25
N TYR A 39 11.08 -1.83 -18.50
CA TYR A 39 10.12 -0.84 -18.01
C TYR A 39 10.78 0.52 -17.86
N THR A 40 9.95 1.55 -17.85
CA THR A 40 10.38 2.93 -17.60
C THR A 40 9.34 3.59 -16.70
N ASN A 41 9.76 4.03 -15.52
CA ASN A 41 8.86 4.74 -14.61
C ASN A 41 8.71 6.21 -15.03
N PRO A 42 7.55 6.81 -14.77
CA PRO A 42 6.34 6.16 -14.28
C PRO A 42 5.71 5.27 -15.35
N ILE A 43 5.19 4.13 -14.91
CA ILE A 43 4.57 3.13 -15.78
C ILE A 43 3.34 3.70 -16.46
N THR A 44 2.46 4.35 -15.69
CA THR A 44 1.28 5.00 -16.26
C THR A 44 1.61 6.45 -16.55
N ARG A 45 1.04 6.96 -17.65
CA ARG A 45 1.17 8.37 -18.05
C ARG A 45 -0.18 8.96 -18.45
N ASP A 46 -1.22 8.15 -18.39
CA ASP A 46 -2.58 8.52 -18.76
C ASP A 46 -3.30 9.12 -17.55
N ALA A 47 -3.66 10.39 -17.65
CA ALA A 47 -4.36 11.09 -16.58
C ALA A 47 -5.72 10.48 -16.25
N THR A 48 -6.34 9.79 -17.22
CA THR A 48 -7.68 9.21 -17.00
C THR A 48 -7.67 8.02 -16.05
N ILE A 49 -6.48 7.39 -15.85
CA ILE A 49 -6.33 6.29 -14.89
C ILE A 49 -5.37 6.67 -13.75
N SER A 50 -5.12 7.96 -13.58
CA SER A 50 -4.22 8.49 -12.55
C SER A 50 -4.70 8.11 -11.15
N MET A 51 -3.75 7.62 -10.35
CA MET A 51 -3.98 7.28 -8.93
C MET A 51 -2.69 7.49 -8.16
N ARG A 52 -2.81 7.66 -6.83
CA ARG A 52 -1.66 7.51 -5.93
C ARG A 52 -1.90 6.32 -5.01
N ASP A 53 -0.94 6.00 -4.17
CA ASP A 53 -1.05 4.93 -3.15
C ASP A 53 -1.37 3.58 -3.81
N HIS A 54 -0.62 3.24 -4.84
CA HIS A 54 -0.88 2.06 -5.65
C HIS A 54 -0.65 0.77 -4.86
N CYS A 55 -1.64 -0.13 -4.90
CA CYS A 55 -1.53 -1.47 -4.35
C CYS A 55 -1.78 -2.47 -5.48
N ILE A 56 -0.73 -3.18 -5.88
CA ILE A 56 -0.78 -4.16 -6.96
C ILE A 56 -0.89 -5.57 -6.37
N ILE A 57 -1.76 -6.38 -6.93
CA ILE A 57 -1.86 -7.80 -6.59
C ILE A 57 -1.83 -8.65 -7.87
N LYS A 58 -1.06 -9.74 -7.84
CA LYS A 58 -1.04 -10.69 -8.97
C LYS A 58 -2.09 -11.76 -8.76
N VAL A 59 -2.93 -12.00 -9.77
CA VAL A 59 -3.96 -13.05 -9.72
C VAL A 59 -3.91 -13.82 -11.05
N GLY A 60 -3.47 -15.06 -10.98
CA GLY A 60 -3.17 -15.83 -12.19
C GLY A 60 -2.06 -15.17 -12.98
N GLU A 61 -2.30 -14.92 -14.25
CA GLU A 61 -1.32 -14.30 -15.14
C GLU A 61 -1.50 -12.79 -15.28
N LYS A 62 -2.37 -12.19 -14.44
CA LYS A 62 -2.68 -10.76 -14.54
C LYS A 62 -2.32 -10.04 -13.25
N TRP A 63 -2.06 -8.75 -13.40
CA TRP A 63 -1.89 -7.85 -12.25
C TRP A 63 -3.08 -6.92 -12.19
N TYR A 64 -3.56 -6.70 -10.96
CA TYR A 64 -4.65 -5.78 -10.66
C TYR A 64 -4.11 -4.71 -9.72
N CYS A 65 -4.64 -3.50 -9.84
CA CYS A 65 -4.15 -2.39 -9.03
C CYS A 65 -5.30 -1.52 -8.56
N THR A 66 -5.29 -1.20 -7.26
CA THR A 66 -6.12 -0.14 -6.69
C THR A 66 -5.22 1.01 -6.26
N GLY A 67 -5.84 2.14 -5.95
CA GLY A 67 -5.14 3.32 -5.47
C GLY A 67 -6.13 4.46 -5.25
N THR A 68 -5.63 5.55 -4.69
CA THR A 68 -6.44 6.75 -4.48
C THR A 68 -6.66 7.46 -5.81
N SER A 69 -7.90 7.46 -6.29
CA SER A 69 -8.25 8.07 -7.57
C SER A 69 -8.35 9.60 -7.45
N ASN A 70 -8.02 10.31 -8.52
CA ASN A 70 -8.24 11.77 -8.60
C ASN A 70 -9.74 12.09 -8.58
N PRO A 71 -10.13 13.25 -8.00
CA PRO A 71 -9.30 14.20 -7.28
C PRO A 71 -8.87 13.68 -5.92
N VAL A 72 -7.60 13.90 -5.57
CA VAL A 72 -7.06 13.37 -4.31
C VAL A 72 -7.43 14.26 -3.12
N TRP A 73 -7.28 15.58 -3.29
CA TRP A 73 -7.45 16.51 -2.15
C TRP A 73 -8.60 17.51 -2.30
N THR A 74 -9.02 17.81 -3.53
CA THR A 74 -9.94 18.92 -3.77
C THR A 74 -11.41 18.58 -3.58
N GLY A 75 -11.76 17.33 -3.37
CA GLY A 75 -13.14 16.94 -3.14
C GLY A 75 -13.30 15.47 -2.88
N PRO A 76 -14.53 14.99 -2.77
CA PRO A 76 -14.73 13.55 -2.76
C PRO A 76 -14.29 12.96 -4.09
N ASN A 77 -13.57 11.85 -4.04
CA ASN A 77 -13.19 11.18 -5.28
C ASN A 77 -14.26 10.16 -5.67
N PRO A 78 -14.19 9.64 -6.91
CA PRO A 78 -15.31 8.85 -7.45
C PRO A 78 -15.46 7.44 -6.89
N GLY A 79 -14.55 6.99 -6.02
CA GLY A 79 -14.65 5.65 -5.45
C GLY A 79 -13.33 4.91 -5.52
N VAL A 80 -13.41 3.57 -5.48
CA VAL A 80 -12.23 2.71 -5.58
C VAL A 80 -12.19 2.08 -6.96
N ARG A 81 -11.19 2.50 -7.73
CA ARG A 81 -10.94 2.01 -9.09
C ARG A 81 -10.11 0.73 -9.04
N LEU A 82 -10.40 -0.20 -9.95
CA LEU A 82 -9.57 -1.37 -10.21
C LEU A 82 -9.01 -1.26 -11.62
N LEU A 83 -7.69 -1.25 -11.72
CA LEU A 83 -6.99 -1.37 -13.00
C LEU A 83 -6.57 -2.82 -13.20
N VAL A 84 -6.32 -3.20 -14.45
CA VAL A 84 -5.80 -4.54 -14.81
C VAL A 84 -4.73 -4.40 -15.88
N SER A 85 -3.72 -5.28 -15.80
CA SER A 85 -2.66 -5.38 -16.79
C SER A 85 -2.28 -6.85 -17.00
N ASP A 86 -1.95 -7.19 -18.24
CA ASP A 86 -1.41 -8.51 -18.60
C ASP A 86 0.13 -8.52 -18.58
N ASP A 87 0.77 -7.35 -18.49
CA ASP A 87 2.22 -7.24 -18.66
C ASP A 87 2.91 -6.25 -17.71
N LEU A 88 2.17 -5.67 -16.76
CA LEU A 88 2.63 -4.63 -15.81
C LEU A 88 2.94 -3.27 -16.46
N ILE A 89 2.95 -3.19 -17.78
CA ILE A 89 3.28 -1.95 -18.51
C ILE A 89 2.01 -1.26 -19.01
N HIS A 90 1.10 -2.05 -19.59
CA HIS A 90 -0.12 -1.50 -20.18
C HIS A 90 -1.30 -1.74 -19.24
N TRP A 91 -1.80 -0.65 -18.66
CA TRP A 91 -2.87 -0.68 -17.68
C TRP A 91 -4.14 -0.09 -18.25
N LYS A 92 -5.26 -0.68 -17.89
CA LYS A 92 -6.58 -0.15 -18.25
C LYS A 92 -7.54 -0.32 -17.07
N GLN A 93 -8.55 0.52 -17.04
CA GLN A 93 -9.58 0.39 -16.01
C GLN A 93 -10.40 -0.88 -16.27
N GLN A 94 -10.48 -1.70 -15.23
CA GLN A 94 -11.34 -2.90 -15.23
C GLN A 94 -12.76 -2.53 -14.78
N SER A 95 -12.85 -1.81 -13.66
CA SER A 95 -14.15 -1.48 -13.06
C SER A 95 -13.97 -0.46 -11.94
N TRP A 96 -15.07 0.02 -11.41
CA TRP A 96 -15.15 0.64 -10.09
C TRP A 96 -15.62 -0.44 -9.13
N ILE A 97 -14.77 -0.88 -8.20
CA ILE A 97 -15.16 -1.89 -7.20
C ILE A 97 -15.93 -1.26 -6.03
N ILE A 98 -15.75 0.04 -5.81
CA ILE A 98 -16.71 0.87 -5.08
C ILE A 98 -16.95 2.09 -5.96
N ASP A 99 -18.20 2.31 -6.34
CA ASP A 99 -18.59 3.42 -7.20
C ASP A 99 -19.39 4.40 -6.33
N ALA A 100 -18.78 5.53 -5.99
CA ALA A 100 -19.38 6.51 -5.08
C ALA A 100 -20.74 7.02 -5.58
N ALA A 101 -20.89 7.12 -6.90
CA ALA A 101 -22.15 7.60 -7.49
C ALA A 101 -23.32 6.62 -7.28
N LYS A 102 -23.02 5.37 -6.95
CA LYS A 102 -24.04 4.34 -6.74
C LYS A 102 -24.33 4.08 -5.26
N LEU A 103 -23.58 4.73 -4.37
CA LEU A 103 -23.82 4.55 -2.93
C LEU A 103 -25.04 5.35 -2.48
N PRO A 104 -25.81 4.81 -1.52
CA PRO A 104 -26.92 5.59 -0.95
C PRO A 104 -26.46 6.90 -0.32
N ALA A 105 -27.31 7.90 -0.34
CA ALA A 105 -26.99 9.21 0.23
C ALA A 105 -26.71 9.15 1.74
N ASP A 106 -27.28 8.17 2.43
CA ASP A 106 -27.06 7.98 3.86
C ASP A 106 -25.86 7.06 4.17
N CYS A 107 -25.16 6.58 3.13
CA CYS A 107 -24.00 5.71 3.30
C CYS A 107 -22.92 6.40 4.16
N PRO A 108 -22.40 5.72 5.21
CA PRO A 108 -21.44 6.37 6.10
C PRO A 108 -20.00 6.45 5.51
N TYR A 109 -19.79 5.93 4.31
CA TYR A 109 -18.48 5.94 3.64
C TYR A 109 -18.64 6.33 2.16
N ASN A 110 -19.29 7.43 1.86
CA ASN A 110 -19.54 7.85 0.49
C ASN A 110 -18.65 9.01 0.02
N GLY A 111 -17.64 9.36 0.83
CA GLY A 111 -16.70 10.43 0.49
C GLY A 111 -15.32 9.91 0.20
N ARG A 112 -14.42 10.68 -0.01
CA ARG A 112 -12.96 10.61 -0.13
C ARG A 112 -12.33 9.22 0.16
N PHE A 113 -12.30 8.35 -0.85
CA PHE A 113 -11.74 7.00 -0.75
C PHE A 113 -10.23 7.07 -0.94
N TRP A 114 -9.47 6.90 0.16
CA TRP A 114 -8.01 6.98 0.15
C TRP A 114 -7.38 5.62 0.44
N ALA A 115 -6.21 5.40 -0.18
CA ALA A 115 -5.31 4.28 0.06
C ALA A 115 -6.01 2.92 0.14
N PRO A 116 -6.77 2.54 -0.90
CA PRO A 116 -7.38 1.21 -0.92
C PRO A 116 -6.32 0.13 -1.18
N GLU A 117 -6.31 -0.91 -0.34
CA GLU A 117 -5.42 -2.07 -0.52
C GLU A 117 -6.23 -3.34 -0.63
N ILE A 118 -5.87 -4.21 -1.57
CA ILE A 118 -6.47 -5.55 -1.71
C ILE A 118 -5.47 -6.59 -1.26
N HIS A 119 -5.90 -7.44 -0.35
CA HIS A 119 -5.11 -8.57 0.17
C HIS A 119 -5.86 -9.87 -0.07
N PHE A 120 -5.15 -10.89 -0.53
CA PHE A 120 -5.72 -12.24 -0.67
C PHE A 120 -5.36 -13.03 0.58
N ILE A 121 -6.36 -13.27 1.42
CA ILE A 121 -6.19 -13.90 2.73
C ILE A 121 -7.33 -14.94 2.88
N LYS A 122 -6.99 -16.16 3.30
CA LYS A 122 -7.98 -17.22 3.57
C LYS A 122 -8.94 -17.44 2.38
N ASN A 123 -8.36 -17.45 1.17
CA ASN A 123 -9.07 -17.67 -0.10
C ASN A 123 -10.14 -16.62 -0.42
N LYS A 124 -9.98 -15.40 0.11
CA LYS A 124 -10.86 -14.27 -0.18
C LYS A 124 -10.03 -13.00 -0.42
N TYR A 125 -10.63 -12.07 -1.12
CA TYR A 125 -10.02 -10.76 -1.37
C TYR A 125 -10.60 -9.77 -0.37
N TYR A 126 -9.76 -9.25 0.49
CA TYR A 126 -10.13 -8.24 1.47
C TYR A 126 -9.63 -6.88 1.00
N LEU A 127 -10.51 -5.90 1.02
CA LEU A 127 -10.20 -4.53 0.64
C LEU A 127 -10.29 -3.67 1.90
N THR A 128 -9.18 -3.02 2.26
CA THR A 128 -9.20 -1.92 3.22
C THR A 128 -9.22 -0.61 2.44
N VAL A 129 -9.95 0.37 2.93
CA VAL A 129 -9.99 1.69 2.31
C VAL A 129 -10.41 2.72 3.36
N ASN A 130 -9.83 3.91 3.26
CA ASN A 130 -10.24 5.03 4.11
C ASN A 130 -11.39 5.77 3.43
N SER A 131 -12.42 6.09 4.20
CA SER A 131 -13.51 6.91 3.70
C SER A 131 -14.30 7.48 4.88
N GLY A 132 -15.13 8.47 4.59
CA GLY A 132 -16.03 9.07 5.57
C GLY A 132 -17.31 9.51 4.91
N LYS A 133 -18.22 10.05 5.70
CA LYS A 133 -19.53 10.47 5.21
C LYS A 133 -19.48 11.92 4.74
N VAL A 134 -19.84 12.12 3.49
CA VAL A 134 -20.04 13.46 2.95
C VAL A 134 -21.33 14.04 3.51
N THR A 135 -21.27 15.26 4.04
CA THR A 135 -22.43 16.03 4.48
C THR A 135 -22.32 17.46 3.94
N LYS A 136 -23.35 18.25 4.15
CA LYS A 136 -23.33 19.67 3.77
C LYS A 136 -22.22 20.42 4.53
N GLU A 137 -22.00 20.05 5.80
CA GLU A 137 -21.00 20.69 6.67
C GLU A 137 -19.61 20.11 6.47
N ASP A 138 -19.52 18.91 5.88
CA ASP A 138 -18.26 18.22 5.62
C ASP A 138 -18.33 17.65 4.20
N PRO A 139 -18.20 18.52 3.18
CA PRO A 139 -18.35 18.06 1.78
C PRO A 139 -17.25 17.13 1.30
N LYS A 140 -16.20 16.97 2.09
CA LYS A 140 -15.10 16.04 1.76
C LYS A 140 -15.17 14.74 2.57
N GLY A 141 -16.04 14.66 3.58
CA GLY A 141 -16.18 13.47 4.41
C GLY A 141 -14.99 13.21 5.32
N MET A 142 -14.35 14.28 5.81
CA MET A 142 -13.15 14.15 6.65
C MET A 142 -13.44 13.99 8.13
N ASN A 143 -14.57 14.51 8.60
CA ASN A 143 -14.89 14.49 10.03
C ASN A 143 -15.13 13.07 10.55
N THR A 144 -15.58 12.16 9.67
CA THR A 144 -15.83 10.76 10.00
C THR A 144 -14.89 9.82 9.28
N HIS A 145 -13.80 10.37 8.71
CA HIS A 145 -12.86 9.59 7.90
C HIS A 145 -12.16 8.52 8.73
N SER A 146 -12.25 7.29 8.31
CA SER A 146 -11.65 6.16 8.99
C SER A 146 -11.53 4.97 8.03
N VAL A 147 -11.09 3.84 8.54
CA VAL A 147 -10.83 2.63 7.76
C VAL A 147 -12.07 1.75 7.70
N TRP A 148 -12.39 1.25 6.52
CA TRP A 148 -13.49 0.34 6.22
C TRP A 148 -12.95 -0.95 5.61
N LEU A 149 -13.58 -2.09 5.93
CA LEU A 149 -13.16 -3.40 5.46
C LEU A 149 -14.27 -4.02 4.61
N PHE A 150 -13.89 -4.48 3.42
CA PHE A 150 -14.79 -5.17 2.50
C PHE A 150 -14.19 -6.52 2.12
N VAL A 151 -15.04 -7.44 1.61
CA VAL A 151 -14.61 -8.77 1.19
C VAL A 151 -15.29 -9.18 -0.11
N ALA A 152 -14.56 -9.94 -0.94
CA ALA A 152 -15.07 -10.51 -2.19
C ALA A 152 -14.47 -11.88 -2.43
N ASP A 153 -15.17 -12.70 -3.23
CA ASP A 153 -14.66 -14.02 -3.66
C ASP A 153 -13.75 -13.90 -4.89
N LYS A 154 -13.82 -12.78 -5.61
CA LYS A 154 -12.98 -12.51 -6.79
C LYS A 154 -12.36 -11.13 -6.66
N VAL A 155 -11.17 -10.95 -7.20
CA VAL A 155 -10.49 -9.64 -7.17
C VAL A 155 -11.32 -8.55 -7.82
N THR A 156 -12.15 -8.91 -8.80
CA THR A 156 -13.06 -7.98 -9.49
C THR A 156 -14.36 -7.71 -8.72
N GLY A 157 -14.54 -8.34 -7.55
CA GLY A 157 -15.74 -8.19 -6.76
C GLY A 157 -16.87 -9.15 -7.12
N PRO A 158 -18.11 -8.88 -6.68
CA PRO A 158 -18.50 -7.67 -5.94
C PRO A 158 -17.99 -7.67 -4.51
N TYR A 159 -17.55 -6.52 -4.05
CA TYR A 159 -17.07 -6.34 -2.68
C TYR A 159 -18.23 -5.98 -1.76
N LYS A 160 -18.32 -6.68 -0.64
CA LYS A 160 -19.35 -6.48 0.37
C LYS A 160 -18.72 -5.94 1.64
N LEU A 161 -19.37 -4.97 2.27
CA LEU A 161 -18.89 -4.43 3.54
C LEU A 161 -18.87 -5.55 4.60
N VAL A 162 -17.73 -5.67 5.27
CA VAL A 162 -17.59 -6.52 6.46
C VAL A 162 -17.86 -5.67 7.71
N ASN A 163 -17.12 -4.56 7.85
CA ASN A 163 -17.25 -3.68 9.01
C ASN A 163 -16.58 -2.34 8.76
N GLY A 164 -16.96 -1.34 9.53
CA GLY A 164 -16.32 -0.03 9.58
C GLY A 164 -17.15 0.95 10.38
N PRO A 165 -16.53 1.98 10.94
CA PRO A 165 -15.10 2.20 10.99
C PRO A 165 -14.40 1.16 11.86
N LEU A 166 -13.22 0.70 11.44
CA LEU A 166 -12.48 -0.35 12.15
C LEU A 166 -11.86 0.15 13.45
N THR A 167 -11.57 1.43 13.51
CA THR A 167 -10.89 2.04 14.64
C THR A 167 -11.74 3.17 15.22
N PRO A 168 -11.61 3.45 16.53
CA PRO A 168 -12.47 4.45 17.16
C PRO A 168 -12.07 5.90 16.87
N GLN A 169 -10.89 6.12 16.35
CA GLN A 169 -10.38 7.45 16.00
C GLN A 169 -10.01 7.52 14.53
N TYR A 170 -9.65 8.70 14.07
CA TYR A 170 -9.12 8.88 12.72
C TYR A 170 -7.89 8.00 12.54
N ASN A 171 -7.96 7.07 11.60
CA ASN A 171 -6.82 6.30 11.14
C ASN A 171 -6.87 6.20 9.61
N ASN A 172 -5.72 5.97 9.01
CA ASN A 172 -5.50 6.05 7.57
C ASN A 172 -4.62 4.89 7.11
N ASP A 173 -4.63 4.61 5.80
CA ASP A 173 -3.64 3.74 5.15
C ASP A 173 -3.52 2.38 5.85
N ALA A 174 -4.63 1.66 5.89
CA ALA A 174 -4.65 0.39 6.61
C ALA A 174 -4.19 -0.75 5.71
N THR A 175 -3.25 -1.55 6.21
CA THR A 175 -2.79 -2.77 5.58
C THR A 175 -3.12 -3.98 6.45
N LEU A 176 -3.32 -5.13 5.80
CA LEU A 176 -3.56 -6.40 6.49
C LEU A 176 -2.36 -7.33 6.30
N PHE A 177 -2.10 -8.11 7.33
CA PHE A 177 -1.05 -9.13 7.27
C PHE A 177 -1.55 -10.40 7.94
N GLU A 178 -1.49 -11.54 7.24
CA GLU A 178 -1.78 -12.85 7.81
C GLU A 178 -0.46 -13.56 8.12
N ASP A 179 -0.28 -13.98 9.36
CA ASP A 179 0.90 -14.74 9.75
C ASP A 179 0.70 -16.23 9.51
N GLU A 180 1.77 -16.99 9.60
CA GLU A 180 1.81 -18.43 9.33
C GLU A 180 0.87 -19.24 10.23
N ASP A 181 0.54 -18.72 11.41
CA ASP A 181 -0.42 -19.36 12.33
C ASP A 181 -1.88 -19.03 11.99
N GLY A 182 -2.12 -18.25 10.93
CA GLY A 182 -3.45 -17.86 10.50
C GLY A 182 -4.03 -16.65 11.24
N GLN A 183 -3.26 -16.06 12.17
CA GLN A 183 -3.68 -14.82 12.83
C GLN A 183 -3.52 -13.65 11.87
N THR A 184 -4.52 -12.80 11.80
CA THR A 184 -4.48 -11.60 10.95
C THR A 184 -4.27 -10.35 11.80
N TYR A 185 -3.47 -9.46 11.28
CA TYR A 185 -3.09 -8.19 11.91
C TYR A 185 -3.50 -7.03 11.03
N LEU A 186 -3.90 -5.94 11.67
CA LEU A 186 -4.18 -4.65 11.02
C LEU A 186 -3.10 -3.67 11.46
N TYR A 187 -2.51 -2.99 10.48
CA TYR A 187 -1.63 -1.84 10.74
C TYR A 187 -2.20 -0.65 10.00
N CYS A 188 -2.07 0.54 10.59
CA CYS A 188 -2.56 1.75 9.96
C CYS A 188 -1.81 2.96 10.47
N SER A 189 -2.03 4.10 9.86
CA SER A 189 -1.40 5.36 10.26
C SER A 189 -2.42 6.30 10.91
N GLY A 190 -1.93 7.37 11.52
CA GLY A 190 -2.75 8.40 12.17
C GLY A 190 -1.90 9.23 13.13
N ASN A 191 -1.05 10.11 12.59
CA ASN A 191 -0.01 10.80 13.35
C ASN A 191 0.97 9.82 14.00
N GLY A 192 1.32 8.78 13.26
CA GLY A 192 2.17 7.69 13.71
C GLY A 192 1.62 6.37 13.18
N LEU A 193 2.17 5.26 13.67
CA LEU A 193 1.74 3.94 13.24
C LEU A 193 1.06 3.19 14.37
N PHE A 194 0.00 2.47 14.01
CA PHE A 194 -0.86 1.72 14.93
C PHE A 194 -0.93 0.26 14.51
N GLN A 195 -1.25 -0.60 15.45
CA GLN A 195 -1.35 -2.04 15.23
C GLN A 195 -2.42 -2.66 16.11
N ALA A 196 -3.02 -3.76 15.62
CA ALA A 196 -3.96 -4.57 16.37
C ALA A 196 -4.10 -5.94 15.70
N LYS A 197 -4.63 -6.91 16.44
CA LYS A 197 -5.15 -8.13 15.83
C LYS A 197 -6.56 -7.87 15.34
N ILE A 198 -6.94 -8.54 14.25
CA ILE A 198 -8.28 -8.38 13.66
C ILE A 198 -8.86 -9.75 13.29
N ASP A 199 -10.15 -9.92 13.49
CA ASP A 199 -10.91 -11.04 12.96
C ASP A 199 -11.55 -10.59 11.65
N LEU A 200 -11.09 -11.13 10.54
CA LEU A 200 -11.57 -10.73 9.21
C LEU A 200 -13.02 -11.17 8.95
N THR A 201 -13.52 -12.18 9.68
CA THR A 201 -14.90 -12.63 9.50
C THR A 201 -15.89 -11.58 9.97
N THR A 202 -15.57 -10.93 11.07
CA THR A 202 -16.42 -9.92 11.69
C THR A 202 -15.93 -8.48 11.44
N GLY A 203 -14.69 -8.34 11.01
CA GLY A 203 -14.04 -7.02 10.87
C GLY A 203 -13.77 -6.34 12.20
N LYS A 204 -13.77 -7.10 13.30
CA LYS A 204 -13.56 -6.51 14.64
C LYS A 204 -12.12 -6.71 15.09
N LEU A 205 -11.58 -5.69 15.73
CA LEU A 205 -10.28 -5.80 16.39
C LEU A 205 -10.41 -6.75 17.58
N THR A 206 -9.50 -7.69 17.70
CA THR A 206 -9.49 -8.66 18.80
C THR A 206 -8.51 -8.29 19.91
N THR A 207 -7.74 -7.21 19.70
CA THR A 207 -6.94 -6.55 20.72
C THR A 207 -7.20 -5.05 20.63
N PRO A 208 -6.95 -4.28 21.71
CA PRO A 208 -7.00 -2.81 21.58
C PRO A 208 -6.03 -2.34 20.49
N ILE A 209 -6.43 -1.31 19.74
CA ILE A 209 -5.52 -0.69 18.80
C ILE A 209 -4.44 0.09 19.56
N GLN A 210 -3.21 -0.08 19.18
CA GLN A 210 -2.06 0.43 19.93
C GLN A 210 -1.15 1.24 19.00
N LYS A 211 -0.88 2.49 19.40
CA LYS A 211 0.16 3.29 18.71
C LYS A 211 1.51 2.77 19.17
N PHE A 212 2.38 2.41 18.23
CA PHE A 212 3.72 1.91 18.56
C PHE A 212 4.83 2.79 18.01
N LEU A 213 4.52 3.69 17.08
CA LEU A 213 5.47 4.66 16.56
C LEU A 213 4.77 6.01 16.47
N ASP A 214 5.36 7.05 17.06
CA ASP A 214 4.80 8.41 17.05
C ASP A 214 5.83 9.34 16.44
N LYS A 215 5.41 10.18 15.56
CA LYS A 215 6.31 11.18 14.95
C LYS A 215 6.91 12.16 15.96
N UNK A 216 6.38 12.16 16.86
CA UNK A 216 6.74 13.01 17.74
C UNK A 216 7.42 12.50 18.84
N GLN A 217 7.69 11.36 18.81
CA GLN A 217 8.43 10.77 19.95
C GLN A 217 9.86 11.27 19.98
N PRO A 218 10.43 11.40 21.17
CA PRO A 218 11.84 11.82 21.27
C PRO A 218 12.74 10.88 20.50
N GLY A 219 13.70 11.46 19.76
CA GLY A 219 14.64 10.68 18.96
C GLY A 219 14.20 10.31 17.54
N UNK A 220 13.01 10.57 16.90
CA UNK A 220 12.65 10.33 15.74
C UNK A 220 13.50 10.97 14.92
N PRO A 221 14.08 10.38 14.14
CA PRO A 221 14.96 11.01 13.17
C PRO A 221 14.27 12.16 12.43
N GLU A 222 15.03 13.13 12.08
CA GLU A 222 14.54 14.33 11.38
C GLU A 222 13.63 14.00 10.20
N TRP A 223 13.96 12.97 9.43
CA TRP A 223 13.20 12.65 8.22
C TRP A 223 11.79 12.08 8.50
N MET A 224 11.46 11.85 9.77
CA MET A 224 10.16 11.27 10.17
C MET A 224 9.22 12.27 10.86
N ILE A 225 9.66 13.48 11.14
CA ILE A 225 8.90 14.40 12.01
C ILE A 225 7.66 15.02 11.34
N GLY A 226 7.62 15.09 10.02
CA GLY A 226 6.50 15.71 9.29
C GLY A 226 5.26 14.83 9.25
N GLY A 227 5.43 13.57 9.03
CA GLY A 227 4.32 12.62 8.97
C GLY A 227 4.83 11.22 8.71
N ILE A 228 4.08 10.26 9.18
CA ILE A 228 4.39 8.83 9.02
C ILE A 228 3.10 8.15 8.57
N GLU A 229 3.16 7.44 7.44
CA GLU A 229 1.97 6.83 6.85
C GLU A 229 2.30 5.58 6.04
N GLY A 230 1.30 4.95 5.46
CA GLY A 230 1.44 3.88 4.47
C GLY A 230 2.20 2.65 4.96
N PRO A 231 1.86 2.05 6.11
CA PRO A 231 2.54 0.82 6.54
C PRO A 231 2.22 -0.33 5.60
N PHE A 232 3.21 -1.18 5.33
CA PHE A 232 3.03 -2.43 4.58
C PHE A 232 3.96 -3.48 5.18
N VAL A 233 3.41 -4.64 5.58
CA VAL A 233 4.15 -5.63 6.36
C VAL A 233 4.40 -6.89 5.56
N VAL A 234 5.62 -7.40 5.65
CA VAL A 234 6.00 -8.73 5.14
C VAL A 234 6.84 -9.45 6.19
N LYS A 235 6.89 -10.78 6.09
CA LYS A 235 7.75 -11.62 6.92
C LYS A 235 8.79 -12.29 6.06
N LYS A 236 10.04 -12.27 6.48
CA LYS A 236 11.13 -12.92 5.77
C LYS A 236 12.11 -13.51 6.78
N GLU A 237 12.38 -14.81 6.66
CA GLU A 237 13.33 -15.52 7.52
C GLU A 237 13.08 -15.27 9.02
N GLY A 238 11.81 -15.36 9.42
CA GLY A 238 11.41 -15.20 10.82
C GLY A 238 11.48 -13.79 11.36
N THR A 239 11.71 -12.80 10.48
CA THR A 239 11.71 -11.37 10.85
C THR A 239 10.59 -10.67 10.13
N TYR A 240 9.85 -9.86 10.85
CA TYR A 240 8.80 -9.01 10.29
C TYR A 240 9.41 -7.69 9.88
N PHE A 241 9.06 -7.23 8.70
CA PHE A 241 9.51 -5.97 8.15
C PHE A 241 8.29 -5.13 7.81
N MET A 242 8.33 -3.86 8.20
CA MET A 242 7.27 -2.93 7.87
C MET A 242 7.86 -1.78 7.06
N PHE A 243 7.43 -1.66 5.81
CA PHE A 243 7.68 -0.49 4.99
C PHE A 243 6.70 0.58 5.42
N PHE A 244 7.14 1.83 5.48
CA PHE A 244 6.27 2.96 5.80
C PHE A 244 6.80 4.20 5.10
N SER A 245 5.96 5.19 4.93
CA SER A 245 6.34 6.40 4.21
C SER A 245 6.34 7.60 5.13
N THR A 246 7.19 8.59 4.79
CA THR A 246 7.19 9.90 5.46
C THR A 246 7.20 11.00 4.40
N TRP A 247 6.56 12.12 4.72
CA TRP A 247 6.54 13.26 3.81
C TRP A 247 7.24 14.49 4.41
N THR A 248 8.25 14.26 5.25
CA THR A 248 8.99 15.32 5.93
C THR A 248 9.90 16.09 4.97
N ARG A 249 10.81 15.38 4.28
CA ARG A 249 11.84 16.00 3.43
C ARG A 249 11.56 15.83 1.94
N GLY A 250 10.36 15.45 1.61
CA GLY A 250 9.93 15.06 0.29
C GLY A 250 8.94 13.92 0.49
N TYR A 251 9.24 12.76 -0.07
CA TYR A 251 8.46 11.55 0.23
C TYR A 251 9.44 10.39 0.25
N GLU A 252 9.67 9.85 1.44
CA GLU A 252 10.69 8.84 1.66
C GLU A 252 10.07 7.60 2.30
N VAL A 253 10.65 6.45 2.02
CA VAL A 253 10.18 5.16 2.53
C VAL A 253 11.21 4.64 3.53
N GLY A 254 10.73 4.33 4.72
CA GLY A 254 11.51 3.72 5.78
C GLY A 254 11.18 2.25 5.95
N LEU A 255 12.00 1.59 6.74
CA LEU A 255 11.86 0.18 7.05
C LEU A 255 12.02 -0.03 8.55
N LEU A 256 11.00 -0.65 9.16
CA LEU A 256 11.08 -1.17 10.53
C LEU A 256 11.26 -2.68 10.48
N LYS A 257 11.84 -3.24 11.53
CA LYS A 257 11.93 -4.70 11.69
C LYS A 257 11.56 -5.11 13.11
N SER A 258 11.09 -6.36 13.25
CA SER A 258 10.71 -6.92 14.54
C SER A 258 10.80 -8.45 14.51
N LYS A 259 10.91 -9.05 15.69
CA LYS A 259 10.81 -10.52 15.83
C LYS A 259 9.37 -10.97 16.15
N SER A 260 8.45 -10.01 16.28
CA SER A 260 7.05 -10.30 16.55
C SER A 260 6.16 -9.39 15.68
N PRO A 261 4.99 -9.86 15.24
CA PRO A 261 4.11 -9.04 14.40
C PRO A 261 3.55 -7.81 15.14
N LEU A 262 3.59 -7.80 16.46
CA LEU A 262 3.16 -6.64 17.25
C LEU A 262 4.34 -5.94 17.93
N GLY A 263 5.54 -6.12 17.41
CA GLY A 263 6.70 -5.42 17.94
C GLY A 263 7.37 -6.13 19.13
N PRO A 264 8.32 -5.48 19.78
CA PRO A 264 8.71 -4.10 19.53
C PRO A 264 9.36 -3.93 18.16
N TRP A 265 9.04 -2.81 17.53
CA TRP A 265 9.58 -2.43 16.22
C TRP A 265 10.80 -1.54 16.40
N GLU A 266 11.82 -1.76 15.58
CA GLU A 266 13.02 -0.92 15.56
C GLU A 266 13.31 -0.47 14.12
N LEU A 267 13.87 0.72 13.97
CA LEU A 267 14.32 1.20 12.67
C LEU A 267 15.44 0.29 12.16
N ALA A 268 15.27 -0.20 10.93
CA ALA A 268 16.34 -0.93 10.27
C ALA A 268 17.46 0.06 9.88
N SER A 269 18.65 -0.46 9.58
CA SER A 269 19.75 0.37 9.11
C SER A 269 20.32 -0.26 7.85
N PRO A 270 20.48 0.50 6.76
CA PRO A 270 20.25 1.95 6.63
C PRO A 270 18.78 2.33 6.48
N ASN A 271 18.47 3.61 6.73
CA ASN A 271 17.14 4.20 6.55
C ASN A 271 17.29 5.68 6.24
N PRO A 272 16.42 6.30 5.43
CA PRO A 272 15.36 5.68 4.63
C PRO A 272 15.95 4.84 3.48
N ILE A 273 15.14 3.94 2.93
CA ILE A 273 15.61 2.97 1.92
C ILE A 273 15.18 3.31 0.49
N PHE A 274 14.30 4.32 0.32
CA PHE A 274 13.72 4.62 -0.99
C PHE A 274 13.06 6.00 -0.92
N GLY A 275 12.72 6.57 -2.08
CA GLY A 275 11.93 7.79 -2.15
C GLY A 275 12.67 8.95 -2.79
N THR A 276 12.03 10.12 -2.79
CA THR A 276 12.61 11.34 -3.34
C THR A 276 12.68 12.42 -2.29
N ARG A 277 13.81 13.11 -2.22
CA ARG A 277 14.01 14.25 -1.34
C ARG A 277 13.84 15.55 -2.11
N LYS A 278 13.32 16.55 -1.44
CA LYS A 278 13.25 17.90 -1.97
C LYS A 278 14.56 18.61 -1.70
N LYS A 279 15.13 19.17 -2.73
CA LYS A 279 16.29 20.04 -2.59
C LYS A 279 15.85 21.29 -1.82
N GLY A 280 16.67 21.74 -0.88
CA GLY A 280 16.37 22.94 -0.12
C GLY A 280 15.32 22.75 0.98
N TYR A 281 15.13 21.54 1.45
CA TYR A 281 14.29 21.29 2.62
C TYR A 281 14.73 22.20 3.78
N ARG A 282 13.76 22.85 4.40
CA ARG A 282 13.99 23.83 5.44
C ARG A 282 13.29 23.40 6.73
N PRO A 283 13.99 22.66 7.58
CA PRO A 283 13.36 22.11 8.79
C PRO A 283 12.86 23.18 9.77
N GLU A 284 13.46 24.34 9.74
CA GLU A 284 13.03 25.46 10.60
C GLU A 284 11.59 25.91 10.31
N LEU A 285 11.10 25.66 9.12
CA LEU A 285 9.72 26.00 8.76
C LEU A 285 8.71 24.94 9.20
N ALA A 286 9.17 23.79 9.67
CA ALA A 286 8.25 22.72 10.10
C ALA A 286 7.37 23.16 11.29
N ALA A 287 7.90 24.03 12.13
CA ALA A 287 7.16 24.57 13.28
C ALA A 287 5.98 25.44 12.87
N GLU A 288 5.99 25.97 11.66
CA GLU A 288 4.89 26.80 11.15
C GLU A 288 3.69 25.95 10.73
N GLY A 289 3.88 24.64 10.65
CA GLY A 289 2.84 23.70 10.26
C GLY A 289 2.59 23.67 8.76
N GLY A 290 1.64 22.88 8.36
CA GLY A 290 1.26 22.72 6.97
C GLY A 290 2.42 22.22 6.11
N TYR A 291 2.56 22.80 4.95
CA TYR A 291 3.55 22.40 3.95
C TYR A 291 4.66 23.45 3.74
N ALA A 292 4.75 24.44 4.62
CA ALA A 292 5.73 25.54 4.46
C ALA A 292 7.17 25.02 4.35
N HIS A 293 7.49 23.98 5.12
CA HIS A 293 8.83 23.38 5.13
C HIS A 293 9.10 22.52 3.87
N LEU A 294 8.08 22.21 3.09
CA LEU A 294 8.21 21.36 1.90
C LEU A 294 8.32 22.24 0.65
N GLN A 295 9.28 23.12 0.63
CA GLN A 295 9.50 23.97 -0.53
C GLN A 295 10.16 23.19 -1.65
N PHE A 296 9.48 23.12 -2.78
CA PHE A 296 10.02 22.49 -3.97
C PHE A 296 11.02 23.42 -4.62
N GLN A 297 12.21 22.93 -4.81
CA GLN A 297 13.27 23.65 -5.52
C GLN A 297 13.70 22.81 -6.72
N ASP A 298 14.48 23.42 -7.58
CA ASP A 298 15.01 22.72 -8.74
C ASP A 298 15.77 21.48 -8.28
N THR A 299 15.41 20.35 -8.87
CA THR A 299 16.11 19.09 -8.67
C THR A 299 16.53 18.58 -10.04
N GLN A 300 17.42 17.63 -10.03
CA GLN A 300 17.77 16.91 -11.25
C GLN A 300 16.78 15.78 -11.52
N ASP A 301 15.98 15.45 -10.54
CA ASP A 301 14.97 14.42 -10.66
C ASP A 301 13.70 15.03 -11.26
N PRO A 302 13.16 14.45 -12.34
CA PRO A 302 11.94 15.00 -12.95
C PRO A 302 10.67 14.69 -12.16
N TYR A 303 10.76 13.90 -11.10
CA TYR A 303 9.62 13.47 -10.31
C TYR A 303 9.84 13.72 -8.84
N CYS A 304 8.75 13.84 -8.11
CA CYS A 304 8.79 14.05 -6.67
C CYS A 304 7.74 13.17 -5.98
N GLU A 305 7.79 13.17 -4.65
CA GLU A 305 6.83 12.44 -3.80
C GLU A 305 6.68 10.98 -4.22
N THR A 306 7.81 10.28 -4.35
CA THR A 306 7.83 8.87 -4.78
C THR A 306 7.85 7.97 -3.56
N GLY A 307 6.81 7.17 -3.41
CA GLY A 307 6.69 6.28 -2.25
C GLY A 307 5.29 5.73 -2.08
N HIS A 308 4.88 5.50 -0.85
CA HIS A 308 3.68 4.79 -0.44
C HIS A 308 3.69 3.39 -1.05
N ASN A 309 4.64 2.59 -0.56
CA ASN A 309 5.00 1.31 -1.17
C ASN A 309 4.06 0.19 -0.74
N ALA A 310 3.60 -0.60 -1.70
CA ALA A 310 2.95 -1.88 -1.47
C ALA A 310 3.72 -2.94 -2.26
N LEU A 311 3.94 -4.11 -1.66
CA LEU A 311 4.75 -5.15 -2.28
C LEU A 311 3.87 -6.14 -3.03
N PHE A 312 4.38 -6.66 -4.16
CA PHE A 312 3.64 -7.59 -5.00
C PHE A 312 4.61 -8.54 -5.71
N THR A 313 4.06 -9.60 -6.32
CA THR A 313 4.83 -10.54 -7.13
C THR A 313 5.01 -9.98 -8.53
N GLY A 314 6.24 -9.78 -8.94
CA GLY A 314 6.60 -9.20 -10.23
C GLY A 314 6.64 -10.20 -11.37
N PRO A 315 7.13 -9.77 -12.54
CA PRO A 315 7.14 -10.62 -13.75
C PRO A 315 8.11 -11.81 -13.63
N ASP A 316 9.15 -11.64 -12.83
CA ASP A 316 10.17 -12.67 -12.56
C ASP A 316 9.78 -13.59 -11.39
N GLY A 317 8.56 -13.47 -10.87
CA GLY A 317 8.11 -14.23 -9.72
C GLY A 317 8.71 -13.79 -8.39
N LYS A 318 9.49 -12.72 -8.39
CA LYS A 318 10.12 -12.19 -7.19
C LYS A 318 9.34 -11.00 -6.64
N LEU A 319 9.81 -10.48 -5.53
CA LEU A 319 9.16 -9.36 -4.85
C LEU A 319 9.48 -8.05 -5.57
N TRP A 320 8.45 -7.27 -5.82
CA TRP A 320 8.51 -5.93 -6.40
C TRP A 320 7.69 -5.00 -5.51
N THR A 321 7.88 -3.71 -5.68
CA THR A 321 7.07 -2.70 -5.02
C THR A 321 6.38 -1.81 -6.03
N SER A 322 5.14 -1.44 -5.74
CA SER A 322 4.49 -0.32 -6.39
C SER A 322 4.74 0.94 -5.58
N CYS A 323 4.63 2.09 -6.23
CA CYS A 323 4.73 3.40 -5.60
C CYS A 323 4.07 4.43 -6.51
N HIS A 324 3.84 5.62 -6.00
CA HIS A 324 3.39 6.70 -6.86
C HIS A 324 4.53 7.65 -7.19
N TYR A 325 4.40 8.31 -8.34
CA TYR A 325 5.30 9.37 -8.84
C TYR A 325 4.46 10.60 -9.10
N MET A 326 4.92 11.76 -8.64
CA MET A 326 4.32 13.05 -8.97
C MET A 326 5.25 13.77 -9.94
N MET A 327 4.69 14.29 -11.04
CA MET A 327 5.50 15.00 -12.03
C MET A 327 5.83 16.39 -11.51
N PHE A 328 7.12 16.63 -11.31
CA PHE A 328 7.61 17.86 -10.68
C PHE A 328 7.24 19.09 -11.46
N GLU A 329 7.40 19.06 -12.78
CA GLU A 329 7.18 20.22 -13.64
C GLU A 329 5.72 20.67 -13.69
N LYS A 330 4.80 19.85 -13.21
CA LYS A 330 3.38 20.22 -13.17
C LYS A 330 2.94 20.77 -11.82
N ARG A 331 3.87 20.91 -10.89
CA ARG A 331 3.56 21.47 -9.58
C ARG A 331 3.89 22.95 -9.55
N PRO A 332 2.97 23.78 -9.07
CA PRO A 332 3.29 25.19 -8.89
C PRO A 332 4.33 25.37 -7.79
N TYR A 333 5.17 26.36 -7.96
CA TYR A 333 6.17 26.72 -6.98
C TYR A 333 5.94 28.18 -6.55
N PRO A 334 5.96 28.49 -5.25
CA PRO A 334 6.18 27.57 -4.13
C PRO A 334 4.98 26.65 -3.89
N TYR A 335 5.24 25.51 -3.29
CA TYR A 335 4.21 24.54 -3.01
C TYR A 335 3.14 25.14 -2.10
N SER A 336 1.91 25.21 -2.60
CA SER A 336 0.83 25.86 -1.87
C SER A 336 0.16 24.88 -0.90
N GLN A 337 -0.19 25.39 0.25
CA GLN A 337 -1.03 24.64 1.20
C GLN A 337 -2.47 24.50 0.69
N THR A 338 -2.90 25.45 -0.13
CA THR A 338 -4.21 25.37 -0.78
C THR A 338 -4.02 24.72 -2.12
N PHE A 339 -4.29 23.47 -2.24
CA PHE A 339 -4.08 22.73 -3.48
C PHE A 339 -4.99 23.19 -4.63
N GLU A 340 -5.90 24.08 -4.34
CA GLU A 340 -6.83 24.63 -5.33
C GLU A 340 -6.19 25.79 -6.11
N PRO A 341 -6.40 25.91 -7.41
CA PRO A 341 -7.14 24.98 -8.26
C PRO A 341 -6.30 23.83 -8.81
N TRP A 342 -5.08 23.68 -8.31
CA TRP A 342 -4.13 22.69 -8.79
C TRP A 342 -4.37 21.33 -8.10
N GLU A 343 -4.54 20.30 -8.90
CA GLU A 343 -4.68 18.93 -8.43
C GLU A 343 -3.61 18.10 -9.13
N PRO A 344 -2.67 17.53 -8.40
CA PRO A 344 -1.61 16.76 -9.05
C PRO A 344 -2.14 15.52 -9.74
N ILE A 345 -1.41 15.07 -10.74
CA ILE A 345 -1.74 13.86 -11.50
C ILE A 345 -0.68 12.81 -11.15
N PRO A 346 -0.89 12.05 -10.09
CA PRO A 346 0.08 11.01 -9.71
C PRO A 346 0.02 9.84 -10.69
N GLN A 347 1.18 9.22 -10.89
CA GLN A 347 1.32 8.09 -11.79
C GLN A 347 1.95 6.91 -11.05
N MET A 348 1.77 5.71 -11.60
CA MET A 348 2.28 4.48 -11.02
C MET A 348 3.75 4.29 -11.34
N GLY A 349 4.53 3.87 -10.35
CA GLY A 349 5.86 3.33 -10.54
C GLY A 349 5.98 1.93 -9.97
N ILE A 350 6.93 1.18 -10.48
CA ILE A 350 7.27 -0.15 -9.98
C ILE A 350 8.80 -0.29 -9.90
N GLU A 351 9.28 -1.01 -8.88
CA GLU A 351 10.71 -1.30 -8.74
C GLU A 351 10.90 -2.70 -8.15
N PRO A 352 11.95 -3.42 -8.56
CA PRO A 352 12.25 -4.70 -7.91
C PRO A 352 12.76 -4.48 -6.49
N VAL A 353 12.42 -5.44 -5.63
CA VAL A 353 12.83 -5.43 -4.23
C VAL A 353 13.76 -6.60 -3.99
N THR A 354 14.94 -6.33 -3.46
CA THR A 354 15.95 -7.34 -3.18
C THR A 354 16.08 -7.54 -1.67
N TYR A 355 16.10 -8.80 -1.25
CA TYR A 355 16.41 -9.16 0.13
C TYR A 355 17.82 -9.75 0.16
N LYS A 356 18.70 -9.15 0.95
CA LYS A 356 20.09 -9.56 1.04
C LYS A 356 20.65 -9.21 2.43
N ASN A 357 21.35 -10.16 3.02
CA ASN A 357 22.01 -9.96 4.33
C ASN A 357 21.03 -9.48 5.41
N GLY A 358 19.81 -10.05 5.43
CA GLY A 358 18.83 -9.71 6.46
C GLY A 358 18.14 -8.36 6.28
N MET A 359 18.23 -7.76 5.07
CA MET A 359 17.66 -6.45 4.81
C MET A 359 17.01 -6.40 3.43
N PHE A 360 15.98 -5.58 3.30
CA PHE A 360 15.37 -5.25 2.02
C PHE A 360 16.00 -3.99 1.42
N TYR A 361 16.17 -4.02 0.11
CA TYR A 361 16.69 -2.91 -0.68
C TYR A 361 15.79 -2.69 -1.89
N ILE A 362 15.57 -1.43 -2.24
CA ILE A 362 14.86 -1.04 -3.44
C ILE A 362 15.80 -0.18 -4.26
N ASN A 363 16.07 -0.59 -5.49
CA ASN A 363 16.92 0.19 -6.38
C ASN A 363 16.06 1.24 -7.07
N GLY A 364 16.31 2.50 -6.76
CA GLY A 364 15.50 3.56 -7.34
C GLY A 364 15.22 4.68 -6.33
N PRO A 365 14.21 5.51 -6.62
CA PRO A 365 13.30 5.44 -7.78
C PRO A 365 14.01 5.71 -9.10
N THR A 366 13.60 4.99 -10.14
CA THR A 366 14.18 5.14 -11.48
C THR A 366 13.19 5.83 -12.42
N TRP A 367 13.73 6.50 -13.45
CA TRP A 367 12.90 7.14 -14.49
C TRP A 367 13.51 6.96 -15.89
N THR A 368 14.54 6.14 -15.99
CA THR A 368 15.10 5.72 -17.28
C THR A 368 14.78 4.25 -17.51
N GLU A 369 14.95 3.78 -18.74
CA GLU A 369 14.66 2.38 -19.06
C GLU A 369 15.46 1.44 -18.16
N GLN A 370 14.77 0.50 -17.55
CA GLN A 370 15.32 -0.56 -16.72
C GLN A 370 15.09 -1.91 -17.40
N MET A 371 15.96 -2.86 -17.10
CA MET A 371 15.90 -4.19 -17.69
C MET A 371 16.15 -5.22 -16.59
N VAL A 372 15.25 -6.18 -16.49
CA VAL A 372 15.38 -7.31 -15.56
C VAL A 372 15.39 -8.60 -16.37
N GLU A 373 16.45 -9.38 -16.20
CA GLU A 373 16.62 -10.67 -16.88
C GLU A 373 16.29 -11.79 -15.88
N TYR A 374 15.51 -12.80 -16.29
CA TYR A 374 15.13 -13.91 -15.41
C TYR A 374 14.83 -15.18 -16.20
#